data_1988caef0f41864a689523a4e822b98a
#
_entry.id   1988caef0f41864a689523a4e822b98a
#
_cell.length_a   1.000
_cell.length_b   1.000
_cell.length_c   1.000
_cell.angle_alpha   90.00
_cell.angle_beta   90.00
_cell.angle_gamma   90.00
#
_symmetry.space_group_name_H-M   'P 1'
#
loop_
_entity.id
_entity.type
_entity.pdbx_description
1 polymer ?
#
loop_
_entity_poly.entity_id
_entity_poly.type
_entity_poly.pdbx_seq_one_letter_code
_entity_poly.pdbx_strand_id
1 'polypeptide(L)'
;AAIQFRTVSNADPTMIDSAQFEKFIDFIAVTYPLVHANLNFERVNSYALLYEWKGKNTSLKPALLMGHYDVVPVIQGTERLWEHKPFYGEIAQGYVYGRGALDDKTTVMGVLEAVEHLLKTGYKPERSLYLAFGHDEEVLGKYGGKEIASILKKRNVALEYVLDEGGMIKQ
;
A
#
# COMPACT_ATOMS: atom_id res chain seq x y z
N ALA A 1 -12.70 6.35 -4.14
CA ALA A 1 -12.99 5.63 -2.88
C ALA A 1 -11.77 5.62 -1.95
N ALA A 2 -10.61 5.08 -2.32
CA ALA A 2 -9.42 4.92 -1.45
C ALA A 2 -9.00 6.20 -0.71
N ILE A 3 -9.12 7.37 -1.35
CA ILE A 3 -8.77 8.68 -0.77
C ILE A 3 -9.70 9.08 0.40
N GLN A 4 -10.88 8.50 0.50
CA GLN A 4 -11.85 8.86 1.52
C GLN A 4 -11.49 8.31 2.91
N PHE A 5 -10.62 7.31 2.97
CA PHE A 5 -10.11 6.78 4.23
C PHE A 5 -8.99 7.68 4.75
N ARG A 6 -9.19 8.24 5.93
CA ARG A 6 -8.24 9.16 6.58
C ARG A 6 -7.19 8.37 7.36
N THR A 7 -6.36 7.62 6.66
CA THR A 7 -5.29 6.82 7.25
C THR A 7 -4.09 7.69 7.63
N VAL A 8 -4.33 8.69 8.47
CA VAL A 8 -3.29 9.63 8.92
C VAL A 8 -2.41 8.93 9.95
N SER A 9 -1.11 8.80 9.63
CA SER A 9 -0.13 8.23 10.55
C SER A 9 0.32 9.22 11.63
N ASN A 10 0.83 8.68 12.72
CA ASN A 10 1.39 9.45 13.82
C ASN A 10 2.61 8.70 14.37
N ALA A 11 3.65 9.45 14.75
CA ALA A 11 4.84 8.87 15.38
C ALA A 11 4.52 8.11 16.68
N ASP A 12 3.48 8.53 17.39
CA ASP A 12 2.87 7.76 18.48
C ASP A 12 1.71 6.92 17.91
N PRO A 13 1.86 5.59 17.85
CA PRO A 13 0.83 4.73 17.27
C PRO A 13 -0.49 4.71 18.07
N THR A 14 -0.51 5.22 19.28
CA THR A 14 -1.75 5.34 20.08
C THR A 14 -2.63 6.51 19.64
N MET A 15 -2.07 7.44 18.85
CA MET A 15 -2.74 8.66 18.37
C MET A 15 -3.37 8.52 16.99
N ILE A 16 -3.28 7.36 16.35
CA ILE A 16 -3.92 7.12 15.05
C ILE A 16 -5.42 6.81 15.22
N ASP A 17 -6.22 7.17 14.22
CA ASP A 17 -7.60 6.69 14.10
C ASP A 17 -7.60 5.27 13.53
N SER A 18 -7.46 4.29 14.41
CA SER A 18 -7.39 2.87 14.05
C SER A 18 -8.56 2.41 13.17
N ALA A 19 -9.75 3.00 13.36
CA ALA A 19 -10.92 2.64 12.57
C ALA A 19 -10.78 3.00 11.08
N GLN A 20 -10.00 4.04 10.74
CA GLN A 20 -9.74 4.39 9.34
C GLN A 20 -8.82 3.38 8.67
N PHE A 21 -7.83 2.85 9.40
CA PHE A 21 -6.92 1.81 8.92
C PHE A 21 -7.67 0.50 8.71
N GLU A 22 -8.48 0.07 9.67
CA GLU A 22 -9.32 -1.13 9.53
C GLU A 22 -10.26 -1.03 8.34
N LYS A 23 -10.99 0.07 8.20
CA LYS A 23 -11.90 0.30 7.07
C LYS A 23 -11.18 0.29 5.72
N PHE A 24 -9.94 0.79 5.66
CA PHE A 24 -9.15 0.74 4.43
C PHE A 24 -8.73 -0.69 4.10
N ILE A 25 -8.34 -1.49 5.09
CA ILE A 25 -8.00 -2.90 4.90
C ILE A 25 -9.22 -3.70 4.43
N ASP A 26 -10.38 -3.48 5.06
CA ASP A 26 -11.64 -4.10 4.63
C ASP A 26 -12.02 -3.69 3.19
N PHE A 27 -11.82 -2.41 2.85
CA PHE A 27 -12.04 -1.90 1.50
C PHE A 27 -11.16 -2.62 0.46
N ILE A 28 -9.87 -2.83 0.78
CA ILE A 28 -8.97 -3.61 -0.08
C ILE A 28 -9.50 -5.04 -0.26
N ALA A 29 -9.90 -5.70 0.83
CA ALA A 29 -10.39 -7.07 0.78
C ALA A 29 -11.64 -7.23 -0.09
N VAL A 30 -12.57 -6.28 0.02
CA VAL A 30 -13.80 -6.28 -0.78
C VAL A 30 -13.54 -5.91 -2.24
N THR A 31 -12.60 -4.98 -2.49
CA THR A 31 -12.31 -4.49 -3.86
C THR A 31 -11.49 -5.49 -4.67
N TYR A 32 -10.58 -6.24 -4.02
CA TYR A 32 -9.65 -7.16 -4.65
C TYR A 32 -9.81 -8.60 -4.13
N PRO A 33 -10.98 -9.23 -4.39
CA PRO A 33 -11.29 -10.55 -3.84
C PRO A 33 -10.38 -11.65 -4.37
N LEU A 34 -9.90 -11.57 -5.61
CA LEU A 34 -9.00 -12.58 -6.17
C LEU A 34 -7.60 -12.48 -5.54
N VAL A 35 -7.12 -11.28 -5.25
CA VAL A 35 -5.87 -11.09 -4.50
C VAL A 35 -5.96 -11.82 -3.17
N HIS A 36 -7.03 -11.59 -2.39
CA HIS A 36 -7.20 -12.23 -1.09
C HIS A 36 -7.42 -13.75 -1.17
N ALA A 37 -8.05 -14.24 -2.24
CA ALA A 37 -8.30 -15.67 -2.44
C ALA A 37 -7.07 -16.45 -2.92
N ASN A 38 -6.12 -15.80 -3.61
CA ASN A 38 -5.03 -16.50 -4.29
C ASN A 38 -3.63 -16.21 -3.75
N LEU A 39 -3.45 -15.12 -3.00
CA LEU A 39 -2.18 -14.77 -2.38
C LEU A 39 -2.18 -15.16 -0.90
N ASN A 40 -1.01 -15.54 -0.39
CA ASN A 40 -0.84 -15.65 1.06
C ASN A 40 -0.82 -14.25 1.66
N PHE A 41 -1.78 -13.96 2.54
CA PHE A 41 -1.93 -12.66 3.18
C PHE A 41 -1.58 -12.71 4.66
N GLU A 42 -0.85 -11.70 5.13
CA GLU A 42 -0.47 -11.54 6.52
C GLU A 42 -0.56 -10.06 6.91
N ARG A 43 -1.15 -9.78 8.06
CA ARG A 43 -1.11 -8.46 8.71
C ARG A 43 0.08 -8.40 9.65
N VAL A 44 0.91 -7.37 9.48
CA VAL A 44 2.09 -7.13 10.31
C VAL A 44 1.82 -5.93 11.20
N ASN A 45 2.03 -6.10 12.51
CA ASN A 45 1.73 -5.08 13.53
C ASN A 45 0.36 -4.40 13.32
N SER A 46 -0.66 -5.22 13.15
CA SER A 46 -2.06 -4.85 12.95
C SER A 46 -2.40 -4.23 11.61
N TYR A 47 -1.59 -3.34 11.04
CA TYR A 47 -2.00 -2.54 9.89
C TYR A 47 -1.10 -2.70 8.66
N ALA A 48 0.18 -3.02 8.75
CA ALA A 48 0.98 -3.27 7.56
C ALA A 48 0.55 -4.58 6.88
N LEU A 49 0.54 -4.58 5.55
CA LEU A 49 -0.01 -5.67 4.75
C LEU A 49 1.13 -6.32 3.96
N LEU A 50 1.28 -7.63 4.11
CA LEU A 50 2.22 -8.42 3.36
C LEU A 50 1.49 -9.52 2.60
N TYR A 51 1.64 -9.54 1.29
CA TYR A 51 1.12 -10.59 0.42
C TYR A 51 2.27 -11.34 -0.25
N GLU A 52 2.10 -12.64 -0.44
CA GLU A 52 3.00 -13.46 -1.25
C GLU A 52 2.20 -14.10 -2.40
N TRP A 53 2.55 -13.76 -3.63
CA TRP A 53 2.07 -14.42 -4.84
C TRP A 53 3.10 -15.42 -5.31
N LYS A 54 2.90 -16.71 -5.04
CA LYS A 54 3.84 -17.77 -5.41
C LYS A 54 3.96 -17.91 -6.92
N GLY A 55 5.19 -17.82 -7.41
CA GLY A 55 5.53 -18.07 -8.81
C GLY A 55 5.48 -19.55 -9.20
N LYS A 56 5.60 -19.80 -10.51
CA LYS A 56 5.74 -21.14 -11.07
C LYS A 56 7.09 -21.76 -10.73
N ASN A 57 8.15 -20.94 -10.74
CA ASN A 57 9.52 -21.35 -10.48
C ASN A 57 10.02 -20.76 -9.15
N THR A 58 9.97 -21.58 -8.11
CA THR A 58 10.40 -21.19 -6.77
C THR A 58 11.92 -21.16 -6.57
N SER A 59 12.70 -21.56 -7.57
CA SER A 59 14.17 -21.43 -7.53
C SER A 59 14.63 -20.01 -7.90
N LEU A 60 13.78 -19.24 -8.54
CA LEU A 60 14.06 -17.83 -8.81
C LEU A 60 13.89 -17.00 -7.54
N LYS A 61 14.82 -16.09 -7.31
CA LYS A 61 14.68 -15.10 -6.24
C LYS A 61 13.40 -14.28 -6.47
N PRO A 62 12.56 -14.08 -5.44
CA PRO A 62 11.36 -13.27 -5.56
C PRO A 62 11.68 -11.79 -5.74
N ALA A 63 10.69 -11.03 -6.22
CA ALA A 63 10.72 -9.58 -6.21
C ALA A 63 9.74 -9.04 -5.16
N LEU A 64 9.99 -7.81 -4.70
CA LEU A 64 9.15 -7.10 -3.76
C LEU A 64 8.65 -5.81 -4.41
N LEU A 65 7.34 -5.60 -4.38
CA LEU A 65 6.69 -4.35 -4.75
C LEU A 65 6.20 -3.69 -3.48
N MET A 66 6.60 -2.45 -3.25
CA MET A 66 6.28 -1.70 -2.03
C MET A 66 5.44 -0.47 -2.34
N GLY A 67 4.81 0.04 -1.32
CA GLY A 67 4.10 1.30 -1.25
C GLY A 67 3.53 1.49 0.15
N HIS A 68 2.90 2.64 0.40
CA HIS A 68 2.26 2.90 1.68
C HIS A 68 0.87 3.50 1.50
N TYR A 69 0.02 3.32 2.49
CA TYR A 69 -1.35 3.82 2.44
C TYR A 69 -1.69 4.80 3.55
N ASP A 70 -0.74 5.03 4.47
CA ASP A 70 -0.83 6.15 5.39
C ASP A 70 -0.55 7.47 4.68
N VAL A 71 -0.93 8.55 5.32
CA VAL A 71 -0.80 9.89 4.75
C VAL A 71 -0.47 10.90 5.85
N VAL A 72 0.22 11.98 5.49
CA VAL A 72 0.41 13.11 6.40
C VAL A 72 -0.91 13.83 6.68
N PRO A 73 -1.05 14.48 7.86
CA PRO A 73 -2.25 15.24 8.19
C PRO A 73 -2.43 16.45 7.27
N VAL A 74 -3.67 16.90 7.16
CA VAL A 74 -3.97 18.24 6.67
C VAL A 74 -3.69 19.22 7.80
N ILE A 75 -2.88 20.25 7.53
CA ILE A 75 -2.56 21.26 8.54
C ILE A 75 -3.83 21.98 8.94
N GLN A 76 -4.13 21.98 10.22
CA GLN A 76 -5.33 22.61 10.78
C GLN A 76 -5.40 24.10 10.37
N GLY A 77 -6.55 24.52 9.87
CA GLY A 77 -6.79 25.89 9.41
C GLY A 77 -6.41 26.15 7.95
N THR A 78 -5.83 25.17 7.26
CA THR A 78 -5.49 25.27 5.82
C THR A 78 -6.53 24.62 4.90
N GLU A 79 -7.59 24.02 5.44
CA GLU A 79 -8.59 23.24 4.68
C GLU A 79 -9.24 24.07 3.58
N ARG A 80 -9.43 25.38 3.82
CA ARG A 80 -9.98 26.34 2.85
C ARG A 80 -9.03 26.70 1.69
N LEU A 81 -7.74 26.34 1.81
CA LEU A 81 -6.74 26.58 0.77
C LEU A 81 -6.72 25.44 -0.26
N TRP A 82 -7.42 24.35 0.03
CA TRP A 82 -7.54 23.25 -0.90
C TRP A 82 -8.63 23.55 -1.93
N GLU A 83 -8.27 23.52 -3.19
CA GLU A 83 -9.23 23.66 -4.30
C GLU A 83 -10.27 22.54 -4.29
N HIS A 84 -9.84 21.30 -4.00
CA HIS A 84 -10.68 20.14 -3.79
C HIS A 84 -10.49 19.61 -2.36
N LYS A 85 -11.57 19.20 -1.70
CA LYS A 85 -11.49 18.76 -0.30
C LYS A 85 -10.53 17.57 -0.14
N PRO A 86 -9.62 17.60 0.86
CA PRO A 86 -8.49 16.67 0.97
C PRO A 86 -8.84 15.19 0.95
N PHE A 87 -9.99 14.81 1.51
CA PHE A 87 -10.40 13.40 1.65
C PHE A 87 -11.68 13.06 0.89
N TYR A 88 -12.02 13.80 -0.18
CA TYR A 88 -13.20 13.49 -1.01
C TYR A 88 -12.87 12.52 -2.14
N GLY A 89 -11.63 12.51 -2.63
CA GLY A 89 -11.26 11.73 -3.80
C GLY A 89 -12.03 12.17 -5.03
N GLU A 90 -12.20 13.47 -5.19
CA GLU A 90 -12.92 14.05 -6.32
C GLU A 90 -12.20 13.75 -7.63
N ILE A 91 -12.98 13.42 -8.66
CA ILE A 91 -12.45 13.23 -10.02
C ILE A 91 -12.90 14.43 -10.83
N ALA A 92 -11.95 15.25 -11.22
CA ALA A 92 -12.19 16.44 -12.03
C ALA A 92 -11.06 16.62 -13.04
N GLN A 93 -11.37 17.14 -14.23
CA GLN A 93 -10.39 17.46 -15.28
C GLN A 93 -9.43 16.31 -15.63
N GLY A 94 -9.84 15.05 -15.43
CA GLY A 94 -9.01 13.87 -15.69
C GLY A 94 -8.05 13.49 -14.56
N TYR A 95 -8.14 14.13 -13.40
CA TYR A 95 -7.31 13.85 -12.22
C TYR A 95 -8.15 13.39 -11.03
N VAL A 96 -7.51 12.64 -10.14
CA VAL A 96 -8.04 12.32 -8.80
C VAL A 96 -7.40 13.26 -7.80
N TYR A 97 -8.23 14.06 -7.12
CA TYR A 97 -7.75 15.04 -6.14
C TYR A 97 -7.92 14.52 -4.72
N GLY A 98 -6.90 14.73 -3.90
CA GLY A 98 -6.97 14.50 -2.48
C GLY A 98 -5.65 14.10 -1.84
N ARG A 99 -5.61 14.12 -0.51
CA ARG A 99 -4.48 13.67 0.29
C ARG A 99 -4.27 12.16 0.07
N GLY A 100 -3.03 11.77 -0.28
CA GLY A 100 -2.70 10.38 -0.63
C GLY A 100 -3.00 9.98 -2.07
N ALA A 101 -3.49 10.91 -2.93
CA ALA A 101 -3.75 10.58 -4.33
C ALA A 101 -2.46 10.38 -5.14
N LEU A 102 -1.37 11.04 -4.78
CA LEU A 102 -0.06 10.86 -5.38
C LEU A 102 0.86 10.06 -4.45
N ASP A 103 0.89 10.42 -3.19
CA ASP A 103 1.74 9.90 -2.14
C ASP A 103 0.89 9.24 -1.05
N ASP A 104 0.73 7.87 -0.99
CA ASP A 104 1.15 6.91 -2.03
C ASP A 104 0.08 5.85 -2.27
N LYS A 105 -1.18 6.15 -1.97
CA LYS A 105 -2.29 5.22 -2.26
C LYS A 105 -2.38 4.85 -3.74
N THR A 106 -1.80 5.67 -4.63
CA THR A 106 -1.76 5.37 -6.06
C THR A 106 -0.96 4.11 -6.33
N THR A 107 0.23 3.94 -5.74
CA THR A 107 1.04 2.74 -5.90
C THR A 107 0.32 1.52 -5.31
N VAL A 108 -0.22 1.65 -4.10
CA VAL A 108 -0.95 0.55 -3.44
C VAL A 108 -2.12 0.07 -4.31
N MET A 109 -2.97 1.00 -4.75
CA MET A 109 -4.14 0.66 -5.57
C MET A 109 -3.73 0.16 -6.96
N GLY A 110 -2.70 0.75 -7.57
CA GLY A 110 -2.20 0.35 -8.89
C GLY A 110 -1.63 -1.07 -8.88
N VAL A 111 -0.85 -1.42 -7.87
CA VAL A 111 -0.29 -2.77 -7.71
C VAL A 111 -1.42 -3.79 -7.50
N LEU A 112 -2.37 -3.50 -6.60
CA LEU A 112 -3.49 -4.40 -6.33
C LEU A 112 -4.40 -4.58 -7.55
N GLU A 113 -4.70 -3.50 -8.28
CA GLU A 113 -5.50 -3.54 -9.51
C GLU A 113 -4.82 -4.37 -10.59
N ALA A 114 -3.51 -4.20 -10.77
CA ALA A 114 -2.74 -4.97 -11.73
C ALA A 114 -2.75 -6.48 -11.39
N VAL A 115 -2.54 -6.83 -10.13
CA VAL A 115 -2.55 -8.23 -9.68
C VAL A 115 -3.95 -8.84 -9.80
N GLU A 116 -4.99 -8.13 -9.38
CA GLU A 116 -6.38 -8.58 -9.54
C GLU A 116 -6.73 -8.84 -11.00
N HIS A 117 -6.33 -7.93 -11.90
CA HIS A 117 -6.54 -8.10 -13.33
C HIS A 117 -5.78 -9.32 -13.88
N LEU A 118 -4.51 -9.49 -13.51
CA LEU A 118 -3.72 -10.65 -13.94
C LEU A 118 -4.31 -11.96 -13.45
N LEU A 119 -4.79 -12.01 -12.21
CA LEU A 119 -5.47 -13.19 -11.67
C LEU A 119 -6.76 -13.51 -12.43
N LYS A 120 -7.55 -12.51 -12.83
CA LYS A 120 -8.76 -12.69 -13.68
C LYS A 120 -8.43 -13.34 -15.02
N THR A 121 -7.25 -13.09 -15.58
CA THR A 121 -6.80 -13.70 -16.83
C THR A 121 -6.17 -15.09 -16.65
N GLY A 122 -6.09 -15.60 -15.42
CA GLY A 122 -5.43 -16.86 -15.10
C GLY A 122 -3.90 -16.79 -15.15
N TYR A 123 -3.34 -15.57 -15.19
CA TYR A 123 -1.89 -15.38 -15.17
C TYR A 123 -1.29 -15.88 -13.86
N LYS A 124 -0.13 -16.51 -13.96
CA LYS A 124 0.71 -16.86 -12.81
C LYS A 124 2.13 -16.39 -13.08
N PRO A 125 2.76 -15.62 -12.19
CA PRO A 125 4.10 -15.10 -12.39
C PRO A 125 5.14 -16.21 -12.43
N GLU A 126 6.25 -15.99 -13.11
CA GLU A 126 7.34 -16.95 -13.16
C GLU A 126 8.08 -17.01 -11.83
N ARG A 127 8.51 -15.86 -11.30
CA ARG A 127 9.06 -15.73 -9.94
C ARG A 127 7.97 -15.36 -8.94
N SER A 128 8.17 -15.70 -7.67
CA SER A 128 7.28 -15.22 -6.60
C SER A 128 7.37 -13.69 -6.47
N LEU A 129 6.24 -13.07 -6.14
CA LEU A 129 6.15 -11.65 -5.86
C LEU A 129 5.68 -11.46 -4.42
N TYR A 130 6.34 -10.57 -3.70
CA TYR A 130 5.84 -10.01 -2.46
C TYR A 130 5.25 -8.64 -2.72
N LEU A 131 4.11 -8.34 -2.09
CA LEU A 131 3.52 -6.99 -2.07
C LEU A 131 3.55 -6.55 -0.62
N ALA A 132 4.14 -5.40 -0.34
CA ALA A 132 4.29 -4.87 1.02
C ALA A 132 3.73 -3.45 1.08
N PHE A 133 2.69 -3.26 1.89
CA PHE A 133 2.06 -1.96 2.04
C PHE A 133 2.17 -1.47 3.49
N GLY A 134 2.96 -0.39 3.64
CA GLY A 134 3.21 0.26 4.92
C GLY A 134 2.00 1.06 5.42
N HIS A 135 1.95 1.28 6.73
CA HIS A 135 0.91 2.08 7.39
C HIS A 135 1.47 3.24 8.21
N ASP A 136 2.79 3.42 8.20
CA ASP A 136 3.52 4.41 9.00
C ASP A 136 4.77 4.93 8.29
N GLU A 137 4.76 4.93 6.95
CA GLU A 137 5.88 5.39 6.14
C GLU A 137 6.19 6.86 6.42
N GLU A 138 5.20 7.71 6.43
CA GLU A 138 5.25 9.15 6.67
C GLU A 138 5.83 9.53 8.06
N VAL A 139 5.99 8.52 8.93
CA VAL A 139 6.61 8.63 10.25
C VAL A 139 7.75 7.60 10.43
N LEU A 140 8.48 7.35 9.35
CA LEU A 140 9.71 6.53 9.27
C LEU A 140 9.51 5.00 9.25
N GLY A 141 8.32 4.47 9.03
CA GLY A 141 8.04 3.07 8.73
C GLY A 141 8.47 2.04 9.79
N LYS A 142 8.53 2.46 11.05
CA LYS A 142 9.09 1.63 12.14
C LYS A 142 8.28 0.36 12.37
N TYR A 143 6.97 0.43 12.31
CA TYR A 143 6.05 -0.66 12.62
C TYR A 143 5.52 -1.36 11.36
N GLY A 144 5.63 -0.72 10.19
CA GLY A 144 5.25 -1.24 8.88
C GLY A 144 6.43 -1.81 8.11
N GLY A 145 7.04 -0.99 7.26
CA GLY A 145 8.09 -1.44 6.31
C GLY A 145 9.27 -2.12 6.98
N LYS A 146 9.76 -1.58 8.11
CA LYS A 146 10.87 -2.16 8.87
C LYS A 146 10.54 -3.55 9.42
N GLU A 147 9.33 -3.76 9.93
CA GLU A 147 8.93 -5.08 10.45
C GLU A 147 8.72 -6.09 9.33
N ILE A 148 8.14 -5.68 8.20
CA ILE A 148 8.05 -6.53 7.01
C ILE A 148 9.46 -6.97 6.57
N ALA A 149 10.41 -6.04 6.49
CA ALA A 149 11.80 -6.37 6.15
C ALA A 149 12.42 -7.36 7.15
N SER A 150 12.15 -7.19 8.45
CA SER A 150 12.58 -8.11 9.51
C SER A 150 11.98 -9.52 9.32
N ILE A 151 10.71 -9.62 8.98
CA ILE A 151 10.02 -10.88 8.71
C ILE A 151 10.62 -11.59 7.49
N LEU A 152 10.79 -10.87 6.37
CA LEU A 152 11.40 -11.44 5.16
C LEU A 152 12.83 -11.92 5.44
N LYS A 153 13.62 -11.16 6.19
CA LYS A 153 14.97 -11.56 6.63
C LYS A 153 14.95 -12.83 7.48
N LYS A 154 14.07 -12.92 8.47
CA LYS A 154 13.91 -14.13 9.32
C LYS A 154 13.50 -15.36 8.51
N ARG A 155 12.76 -15.18 7.43
CA ARG A 155 12.36 -16.24 6.49
C ARG A 155 13.44 -16.56 5.46
N ASN A 156 14.62 -15.93 5.53
CA ASN A 156 15.72 -16.07 4.57
C ASN A 156 15.28 -15.76 3.12
N VAL A 157 14.36 -14.82 2.94
CA VAL A 157 13.93 -14.37 1.61
C VAL A 157 15.01 -13.46 1.01
N ALA A 158 15.73 -13.98 0.01
CA ALA A 158 16.70 -13.21 -0.76
C ALA A 158 16.02 -12.63 -2.01
N LEU A 159 15.75 -11.34 -2.00
CA LEU A 159 15.08 -10.64 -3.09
C LEU A 159 16.01 -10.44 -4.29
N GLU A 160 15.46 -10.52 -5.50
CA GLU A 160 16.15 -10.14 -6.74
C GLU A 160 16.21 -8.63 -6.88
N TYR A 161 15.08 -7.98 -6.65
CA TYR A 161 14.95 -6.52 -6.63
C TYR A 161 13.77 -6.10 -5.75
N VAL A 162 13.80 -4.82 -5.38
CA VAL A 162 12.70 -4.12 -4.74
C VAL A 162 12.29 -2.98 -5.65
N LEU A 163 10.99 -2.84 -5.89
CA LEU A 163 10.38 -1.67 -6.50
C LEU A 163 9.57 -0.96 -5.43
N ASP A 164 9.96 0.25 -5.14
CA ASP A 164 9.35 1.11 -4.14
C ASP A 164 8.92 2.41 -4.83
N GLU A 165 8.24 3.26 -4.10
CA GLU A 165 7.87 4.59 -4.55
C GLU A 165 9.06 5.57 -4.54
N GLY A 166 8.82 6.78 -5.00
CA GLY A 166 9.74 7.91 -4.88
C GLY A 166 10.53 8.19 -6.15
N GLY A 167 11.44 9.12 -5.99
CA GLY A 167 12.23 9.67 -7.07
C GLY A 167 11.65 10.95 -7.66
N MET A 168 12.54 11.84 -8.09
CA MET A 168 12.18 13.09 -8.77
C MET A 168 12.59 12.99 -10.23
N ILE A 169 11.67 13.35 -11.13
CA ILE A 169 12.04 13.65 -12.52
C ILE A 169 12.71 15.03 -12.50
N LYS A 170 14.03 15.05 -12.69
CA LYS A 170 14.77 16.32 -12.90
C LYS A 170 14.92 16.51 -14.40
N GLN A 171 14.47 17.65 -14.89
CA GLN A 171 14.77 18.12 -16.23
C GLN A 171 16.15 18.77 -16.28
#